data_440714bf48b6e913606431dbf0ff03a3
#
_entry.id   440714bf48b6e913606431dbf0ff03a3
#
_cell.length_a   1.000
_cell.length_b   1.000
_cell.length_c   1.000
_cell.angle_alpha   90.00
_cell.angle_beta   90.00
_cell.angle_gamma   90.00
#
_symmetry.space_group_name_H-M   'P 1'
#
loop_
_entity.id
_entity.type
_entity.pdbx_description
1 polymer ?
#
loop_
_entity_poly.entity_id
_entity_poly.type
_entity_poly.pdbx_seq_one_letter_code
_entity_poly.pdbx_strand_id
1 'polypeptide(L)'
;MKKIILSILTLVGLALPALATNPVITAMPSLTIAPDAHAAGMADIGAATNPDLNSQHWNPSKYAFMESKGGITVNYTPWLTKLVNDINLAYIAGYYNIGEMAGTVSGSFRYFSMGEVTLMEMDANYQGSPLGTARPNEWALDVAYSRKLHEYLSMAVALRFMYSDLNNGINSSTSTSPEMFPAWTMAADVSLYYRQPIATPMGESYFALGFNLSNLGGKMSYDEGDTKHFIPANMRLGVSYELPFDDYNRLMISAEANKMLVPTYNSKFANDGNGGQYDQADYAAVSSPNGWWQSFCDAPGYFNENTGKHVSATMEELQEIQWGIGLEYSYNRQFFGRVGYSHENYYKGNRRYVTLGAGFKLSIFSLDFAYCIATAPSNPLDGTMRFTLGFDLAGIK
;
A
#
# COMPACT_ATOMS: atom_id res chain seq x y z
N MET A 1 5.60 -32.00 4.26
CA MET A 1 5.50 -30.99 5.33
C MET A 1 5.70 -29.55 4.86
N LYS A 2 6.59 -29.24 3.92
CA LYS A 2 6.76 -27.88 3.34
C LYS A 2 5.61 -27.39 2.41
N LYS A 3 4.61 -28.24 2.10
CA LYS A 3 3.63 -27.96 1.03
C LYS A 3 2.36 -27.24 1.48
N ILE A 4 2.00 -27.25 2.77
CA ILE A 4 0.76 -26.62 3.27
C ILE A 4 0.98 -25.13 3.56
N ILE A 5 2.10 -24.75 4.15
CA ILE A 5 2.49 -23.34 4.35
C ILE A 5 2.66 -22.64 3.00
N LEU A 6 3.18 -23.36 2.01
CA LEU A 6 3.28 -22.89 0.63
C LEU A 6 1.90 -22.62 0.01
N SER A 7 0.84 -23.33 0.41
CA SER A 7 -0.50 -23.16 -0.18
C SER A 7 -1.24 -21.93 0.33
N ILE A 8 -1.04 -21.50 1.57
CA ILE A 8 -1.70 -20.28 2.10
C ILE A 8 -0.91 -19.03 1.71
N LEU A 9 0.40 -19.06 1.78
CA LEU A 9 1.26 -17.99 1.21
C LEU A 9 1.10 -17.91 -0.32
N THR A 10 0.87 -19.04 -1.00
CA THR A 10 0.60 -19.06 -2.43
C THR A 10 -0.81 -18.58 -2.76
N LEU A 11 -1.82 -18.66 -1.91
CA LEU A 11 -3.14 -18.10 -2.24
C LEU A 11 -3.14 -16.56 -2.26
N VAL A 12 -2.36 -15.90 -1.43
CA VAL A 12 -2.15 -14.45 -1.49
C VAL A 12 -1.07 -14.09 -2.52
N GLY A 13 -0.13 -14.99 -2.79
CA GLY A 13 0.94 -14.83 -3.80
C GLY A 13 0.59 -15.36 -5.19
N LEU A 14 -0.44 -16.23 -5.36
CA LEU A 14 -0.84 -16.83 -6.65
C LEU A 14 -1.60 -15.85 -7.57
N ALA A 15 -1.86 -14.63 -7.14
CA ALA A 15 -2.25 -13.56 -8.05
C ALA A 15 -1.05 -12.95 -8.80
N LEU A 16 0.18 -13.37 -8.49
CA LEU A 16 1.36 -12.93 -9.24
C LEU A 16 1.58 -13.92 -10.40
N PRO A 17 1.72 -13.45 -11.63
CA PRO A 17 2.10 -14.31 -12.73
C PRO A 17 3.42 -15.01 -12.38
N ALA A 18 3.53 -16.29 -12.70
CA ALA A 18 4.70 -17.16 -12.49
C ALA A 18 5.99 -16.68 -13.24
N LEU A 19 6.08 -15.40 -13.57
CA LEU A 19 7.10 -14.74 -14.37
C LEU A 19 7.88 -13.65 -13.61
N ALA A 20 7.52 -13.37 -12.33
CA ALA A 20 8.29 -12.41 -11.56
C ALA A 20 9.65 -12.99 -11.21
N THR A 21 10.72 -12.34 -11.66
CA THR A 21 12.08 -12.64 -11.26
C THR A 21 12.41 -11.88 -9.96
N ASN A 22 12.94 -12.59 -8.98
CA ASN A 22 13.34 -12.02 -7.69
C ASN A 22 12.19 -11.22 -7.03
N PRO A 23 11.07 -11.88 -6.67
CA PRO A 23 9.93 -11.19 -6.08
C PRO A 23 10.24 -10.68 -4.67
N VAL A 24 9.64 -9.55 -4.30
CA VAL A 24 9.64 -9.06 -2.92
C VAL A 24 8.56 -9.81 -2.14
N ILE A 25 8.96 -10.51 -1.07
CA ILE A 25 8.05 -11.30 -0.23
C ILE A 25 7.92 -10.62 1.13
N THR A 26 6.67 -10.32 1.52
CA THR A 26 6.38 -9.67 2.81
C THR A 26 5.25 -10.35 3.55
N ALA A 27 5.26 -10.24 4.88
CA ALA A 27 4.08 -10.42 5.70
C ALA A 27 3.10 -9.25 5.45
N MET A 28 1.82 -9.45 5.72
CA MET A 28 0.76 -8.43 5.59
C MET A 28 0.78 -7.63 4.27
N PRO A 29 0.78 -8.29 3.10
CA PRO A 29 0.78 -7.59 1.81
C PRO A 29 -0.47 -6.71 1.62
N SER A 30 -1.53 -6.90 2.39
CA SER A 30 -2.73 -6.05 2.40
C SER A 30 -2.43 -4.58 2.68
N LEU A 31 -1.35 -4.26 3.41
CA LEU A 31 -0.93 -2.89 3.68
C LEU A 31 -0.54 -2.10 2.42
N THR A 32 -0.22 -2.78 1.32
CA THR A 32 0.09 -2.14 0.04
C THR A 32 -1.14 -1.80 -0.79
N ILE A 33 -2.33 -2.30 -0.40
CA ILE A 33 -3.58 -2.04 -1.11
C ILE A 33 -4.04 -0.61 -0.81
N ALA A 34 -4.31 0.18 -1.86
CA ALA A 34 -4.91 1.51 -1.71
C ALA A 34 -6.30 1.41 -1.06
N PRO A 35 -6.54 2.08 0.07
CA PRO A 35 -7.79 1.89 0.80
C PRO A 35 -8.94 2.76 0.30
N ASP A 36 -8.66 3.88 -0.37
CA ASP A 36 -9.63 4.92 -0.71
C ASP A 36 -9.84 5.10 -2.21
N ALA A 37 -11.00 5.61 -2.57
CA ALA A 37 -11.39 5.84 -3.96
C ALA A 37 -10.76 7.10 -4.58
N HIS A 38 -10.39 8.11 -3.78
CA HIS A 38 -9.78 9.33 -4.30
C HIS A 38 -8.42 9.00 -4.95
N ALA A 39 -7.47 8.48 -4.19
CA ALA A 39 -6.16 8.12 -4.70
C ALA A 39 -6.23 6.98 -5.72
N ALA A 40 -7.15 6.03 -5.52
CA ALA A 40 -7.35 4.93 -6.46
C ALA A 40 -7.85 5.40 -7.83
N GLY A 41 -8.63 6.46 -7.89
CA GLY A 41 -9.02 7.10 -9.16
C GLY A 41 -7.86 7.73 -9.91
N MET A 42 -6.72 7.94 -9.23
CA MET A 42 -5.50 8.53 -9.77
C MET A 42 -4.32 7.55 -9.74
N ALA A 43 -4.55 6.26 -10.01
CA ALA A 43 -3.51 5.23 -10.07
C ALA A 43 -2.81 4.91 -8.74
N ASP A 44 -3.53 4.97 -7.62
CA ASP A 44 -3.02 4.68 -6.28
C ASP A 44 -1.86 5.61 -5.88
N ILE A 45 -1.94 6.89 -6.26
CA ILE A 45 -0.98 7.94 -5.87
C ILE A 45 -1.61 8.92 -4.88
N GLY A 46 -0.85 9.34 -3.87
CA GLY A 46 -1.40 10.17 -2.81
C GLY A 46 -0.38 10.94 -1.98
N ALA A 47 0.93 10.71 -2.18
CA ALA A 47 1.95 11.33 -1.34
C ALA A 47 2.02 12.86 -1.50
N ALA A 48 1.77 13.39 -2.71
CA ALA A 48 1.83 14.82 -3.00
C ALA A 48 0.49 15.43 -3.45
N THR A 49 -0.58 14.67 -3.55
CA THR A 49 -1.92 15.19 -3.89
C THR A 49 -2.41 16.18 -2.84
N ASN A 50 -3.45 16.94 -3.16
CA ASN A 50 -4.06 17.87 -2.21
C ASN A 50 -4.42 17.17 -0.88
N PRO A 51 -4.32 17.89 0.27
CA PRO A 51 -4.76 17.37 1.55
C PRO A 51 -6.23 16.91 1.51
N ASP A 52 -6.50 15.72 2.04
CA ASP A 52 -7.81 15.09 2.05
C ASP A 52 -8.04 14.25 3.33
N LEU A 53 -9.24 13.68 3.48
CA LEU A 53 -9.61 12.86 4.65
C LEU A 53 -8.84 11.52 4.72
N ASN A 54 -8.26 11.05 3.62
CA ASN A 54 -7.52 9.79 3.51
C ASN A 54 -5.99 9.97 3.56
N SER A 55 -5.52 11.18 3.86
CA SER A 55 -4.09 11.51 3.92
C SER A 55 -3.30 10.63 4.90
N GLN A 56 -3.96 10.01 5.89
CA GLN A 56 -3.32 9.10 6.86
C GLN A 56 -2.55 7.96 6.21
N HIS A 57 -3.09 7.34 5.17
CA HIS A 57 -2.45 6.23 4.48
C HIS A 57 -1.28 6.66 3.59
N TRP A 58 -1.43 7.82 2.95
CA TRP A 58 -0.53 8.26 1.88
C TRP A 58 0.61 9.13 2.37
N ASN A 59 0.27 10.13 3.17
CA ASN A 59 1.18 11.11 3.73
C ASN A 59 0.50 11.90 4.85
N PRO A 60 0.62 11.47 6.11
CA PRO A 60 -0.06 12.13 7.25
C PRO A 60 0.32 13.60 7.43
N SER A 61 1.49 14.05 6.93
CA SER A 61 1.90 15.45 7.06
C SER A 61 0.99 16.43 6.29
N LYS A 62 0.21 15.94 5.31
CA LYS A 62 -0.80 16.71 4.58
C LYS A 62 -1.89 17.27 5.51
N TYR A 63 -2.22 16.58 6.61
CA TYR A 63 -3.23 17.04 7.56
C TYR A 63 -2.90 18.40 8.20
N ALA A 64 -1.63 18.78 8.30
CA ALA A 64 -1.25 20.10 8.77
C ALA A 64 -1.72 21.25 7.86
N PHE A 65 -2.12 20.95 6.62
CA PHE A 65 -2.65 21.91 5.65
C PHE A 65 -4.17 21.80 5.46
N MET A 66 -4.85 20.95 6.22
CA MET A 66 -6.32 20.90 6.20
C MET A 66 -6.90 22.17 6.80
N GLU A 67 -7.91 22.73 6.12
CA GLU A 67 -8.58 23.97 6.54
C GLU A 67 -9.65 23.70 7.61
N SER A 68 -10.23 22.51 7.60
CA SER A 68 -11.26 22.12 8.56
C SER A 68 -10.67 21.65 9.90
N LYS A 69 -11.45 21.80 10.96
CA LYS A 69 -11.05 21.44 12.30
C LYS A 69 -10.90 19.94 12.52
N GLY A 70 -11.60 19.15 11.73
CA GLY A 70 -11.54 17.70 11.82
C GLY A 70 -12.40 17.03 10.76
N GLY A 71 -12.26 15.72 10.62
CA GLY A 71 -13.07 14.94 9.71
C GLY A 71 -12.83 13.45 9.89
N ILE A 72 -13.73 12.67 9.31
CA ILE A 72 -13.67 11.20 9.32
C ILE A 72 -14.05 10.68 7.94
N THR A 73 -13.43 9.57 7.55
CA THR A 73 -13.74 8.86 6.32
C THR A 73 -13.92 7.39 6.57
N VAL A 74 -14.82 6.77 5.78
CA VAL A 74 -15.05 5.32 5.76
C VAL A 74 -14.88 4.86 4.33
N ASN A 75 -14.06 3.84 4.14
CA ASN A 75 -13.70 3.30 2.84
C ASN A 75 -13.99 1.81 2.79
N TYR A 76 -14.48 1.35 1.65
CA TYR A 76 -14.76 -0.05 1.41
C TYR A 76 -14.29 -0.46 0.01
N THR A 77 -13.50 -1.54 -0.03
CA THR A 77 -12.95 -2.10 -1.27
C THR A 77 -13.22 -3.59 -1.31
N PRO A 78 -14.19 -4.05 -2.11
CA PRO A 78 -14.27 -5.45 -2.51
C PRO A 78 -13.00 -5.80 -3.29
N TRP A 79 -12.26 -6.80 -2.82
CA TRP A 79 -10.95 -7.12 -3.38
C TRP A 79 -11.01 -8.42 -4.18
N LEU A 80 -10.35 -8.46 -5.36
CA LEU A 80 -10.26 -9.62 -6.24
C LEU A 80 -11.62 -10.25 -6.60
N THR A 81 -12.65 -9.46 -6.78
CA THR A 81 -14.04 -9.92 -6.99
C THR A 81 -14.22 -10.82 -8.21
N LYS A 82 -13.27 -10.78 -9.17
CA LYS A 82 -13.26 -11.73 -10.30
C LYS A 82 -12.78 -13.14 -9.93
N LEU A 83 -12.13 -13.30 -8.80
CA LEU A 83 -11.63 -14.60 -8.31
C LEU A 83 -12.50 -15.14 -7.19
N VAL A 84 -12.78 -14.31 -6.18
CA VAL A 84 -13.58 -14.65 -4.99
C VAL A 84 -14.38 -13.43 -4.53
N ASN A 85 -15.55 -13.65 -3.94
CA ASN A 85 -16.47 -12.57 -3.61
C ASN A 85 -16.46 -12.15 -2.13
N ASP A 86 -15.67 -12.81 -1.29
CA ASP A 86 -15.66 -12.64 0.16
C ASP A 86 -14.37 -11.98 0.71
N ILE A 87 -13.45 -11.60 -0.18
CA ILE A 87 -12.25 -10.82 0.19
C ILE A 87 -12.60 -9.34 0.13
N ASN A 88 -12.35 -8.62 1.23
CA ASN A 88 -12.64 -7.20 1.28
C ASN A 88 -11.71 -6.45 2.24
N LEU A 89 -11.55 -5.16 1.96
CA LEU A 89 -10.83 -4.19 2.79
C LEU A 89 -11.80 -3.12 3.28
N ALA A 90 -11.87 -2.95 4.58
CA ALA A 90 -12.51 -1.82 5.23
C ALA A 90 -11.42 -0.90 5.84
N TYR A 91 -11.59 0.41 5.69
CA TYR A 91 -10.65 1.39 6.19
C TYR A 91 -11.39 2.61 6.72
N ILE A 92 -11.06 3.02 7.94
CA ILE A 92 -11.59 4.22 8.57
C ILE A 92 -10.41 5.09 8.94
N ALA A 93 -10.46 6.37 8.61
CA ALA A 93 -9.46 7.34 9.04
C ALA A 93 -10.13 8.62 9.53
N GLY A 94 -9.42 9.36 10.38
CA GLY A 94 -9.88 10.62 10.87
C GLY A 94 -8.74 11.49 11.38
N TYR A 95 -8.99 12.78 11.47
CA TYR A 95 -8.05 13.74 12.01
C TYR A 95 -8.75 14.82 12.82
N TYR A 96 -8.01 15.45 13.70
CA TYR A 96 -8.45 16.59 14.48
C TYR A 96 -7.31 17.62 14.58
N ASN A 97 -7.57 18.84 14.10
CA ASN A 97 -6.65 19.97 14.20
C ASN A 97 -6.78 20.60 15.59
N ILE A 98 -5.73 20.47 16.41
CA ILE A 98 -5.68 20.98 17.77
C ILE A 98 -5.51 22.50 17.75
N GLY A 99 -4.85 23.03 16.73
CA GLY A 99 -4.57 24.45 16.54
C GLY A 99 -3.34 24.66 15.70
N GLU A 100 -3.21 25.83 15.13
CA GLU A 100 -2.16 26.14 14.16
C GLU A 100 -0.73 25.91 14.71
N MET A 101 -0.50 26.26 15.98
CA MET A 101 0.77 26.01 16.66
C MET A 101 0.86 24.61 17.30
N ALA A 102 -0.26 23.99 17.63
CA ALA A 102 -0.31 22.70 18.30
C ALA A 102 -0.32 21.50 17.34
N GLY A 103 -0.58 21.75 16.05
CA GLY A 103 -0.58 20.71 15.01
C GLY A 103 -1.88 19.91 14.95
N THR A 104 -1.83 18.77 14.27
CA THR A 104 -2.97 17.89 13.99
C THR A 104 -2.68 16.47 14.45
N VAL A 105 -3.62 15.87 15.16
CA VAL A 105 -3.60 14.45 15.51
C VAL A 105 -4.52 13.71 14.53
N SER A 106 -4.12 12.55 14.11
CA SER A 106 -4.89 11.70 13.19
C SER A 106 -4.69 10.23 13.50
N GLY A 107 -5.54 9.39 12.95
CA GLY A 107 -5.40 7.96 13.10
C GLY A 107 -6.26 7.21 12.09
N SER A 108 -6.00 5.93 11.95
CA SER A 108 -6.80 5.05 11.11
C SER A 108 -6.88 3.64 11.65
N PHE A 109 -7.93 2.94 11.23
CA PHE A 109 -8.11 1.51 11.43
C PHE A 109 -8.37 0.86 10.08
N ARG A 110 -7.59 -0.18 9.79
CA ARG A 110 -7.71 -1.02 8.60
C ARG A 110 -8.04 -2.43 9.00
N TYR A 111 -9.00 -3.03 8.32
CA TYR A 111 -9.36 -4.43 8.45
C TYR A 111 -9.43 -5.09 7.07
N PHE A 112 -8.67 -6.17 6.87
CA PHE A 112 -8.66 -6.95 5.64
C PHE A 112 -9.11 -8.37 5.92
N SER A 113 -10.22 -8.78 5.32
CA SER A 113 -10.72 -10.16 5.33
C SER A 113 -10.23 -10.86 4.07
N MET A 114 -9.62 -12.02 4.25
CA MET A 114 -9.15 -12.85 3.13
C MET A 114 -10.22 -13.89 2.69
N GLY A 115 -11.45 -13.75 3.20
CA GLY A 115 -12.54 -14.68 2.89
C GLY A 115 -12.44 -15.97 3.67
N GLU A 116 -13.20 -16.97 3.21
CA GLU A 116 -13.28 -18.30 3.82
C GLU A 116 -12.36 -19.27 3.08
N VAL A 117 -11.45 -19.93 3.81
CA VAL A 117 -10.49 -20.89 3.27
C VAL A 117 -10.73 -22.25 3.92
N THR A 118 -11.00 -23.29 3.11
CA THR A 118 -11.07 -24.67 3.60
C THR A 118 -9.66 -25.23 3.74
N LEU A 119 -9.27 -25.56 4.95
CA LEU A 119 -8.01 -26.23 5.23
C LEU A 119 -8.15 -27.73 4.94
N MET A 120 -7.19 -28.26 4.20
CA MET A 120 -7.15 -29.68 3.81
C MET A 120 -5.94 -30.37 4.45
N GLU A 121 -6.17 -31.48 5.10
CA GLU A 121 -5.10 -32.38 5.52
C GLU A 121 -4.85 -33.40 4.42
N MET A 122 -3.60 -33.61 4.04
CA MET A 122 -3.22 -34.62 3.06
C MET A 122 -2.68 -35.84 3.77
N ASP A 123 -3.32 -37.00 3.53
CA ASP A 123 -2.83 -38.29 4.00
C ASP A 123 -1.56 -38.76 3.23
N ALA A 124 -1.02 -39.91 3.66
CA ALA A 124 0.16 -40.50 3.03
C ALA A 124 -0.04 -40.86 1.54
N ASN A 125 -1.30 -41.00 1.09
CA ASN A 125 -1.69 -41.36 -0.26
C ASN A 125 -2.08 -40.12 -1.11
N TYR A 126 -1.79 -38.91 -0.61
CA TYR A 126 -2.18 -37.64 -1.24
C TYR A 126 -3.70 -37.43 -1.37
N GLN A 127 -4.51 -38.11 -0.55
CA GLN A 127 -5.93 -37.85 -0.44
C GLN A 127 -6.14 -36.70 0.55
N GLY A 128 -6.82 -35.65 0.09
CA GLY A 128 -7.16 -34.50 0.92
C GLY A 128 -8.46 -34.74 1.69
N SER A 129 -8.44 -34.60 3.02
CA SER A 129 -9.64 -34.50 3.85
C SER A 129 -9.79 -33.11 4.43
N PRO A 130 -11.01 -32.53 4.48
CA PRO A 130 -11.18 -31.19 5.05
C PRO A 130 -10.90 -31.24 6.56
N LEU A 131 -9.96 -30.41 7.00
CA LEU A 131 -9.59 -30.21 8.40
C LEU A 131 -10.54 -29.23 9.10
N GLY A 132 -11.06 -28.27 8.34
CA GLY A 132 -11.93 -27.22 8.83
C GLY A 132 -11.91 -25.99 7.93
N THR A 133 -12.62 -24.95 8.36
CA THR A 133 -12.71 -23.69 7.65
C THR A 133 -12.08 -22.59 8.49
N ALA A 134 -11.13 -21.86 7.92
CA ALA A 134 -10.52 -20.67 8.50
C ALA A 134 -11.05 -19.40 7.82
N ARG A 135 -11.00 -18.28 8.53
CA ARG A 135 -11.26 -16.94 7.99
C ARG A 135 -10.08 -16.02 8.28
N PRO A 136 -8.99 -16.16 7.52
CA PRO A 136 -7.80 -15.35 7.72
C PRO A 136 -8.12 -13.87 7.67
N ASN A 137 -7.50 -13.12 8.55
CA ASN A 137 -7.70 -11.67 8.58
C ASN A 137 -6.43 -10.93 9.02
N GLU A 138 -6.33 -9.70 8.58
CA GLU A 138 -5.28 -8.77 8.98
C GLU A 138 -5.91 -7.45 9.40
N TRP A 139 -5.35 -6.82 10.41
CA TRP A 139 -5.75 -5.46 10.75
C TRP A 139 -4.57 -4.62 11.22
N ALA A 140 -4.70 -3.33 11.05
CA ALA A 140 -3.73 -2.36 11.52
C ALA A 140 -4.44 -1.14 12.13
N LEU A 141 -3.85 -0.64 13.20
CA LEU A 141 -4.25 0.59 13.87
C LEU A 141 -3.07 1.54 13.87
N ASP A 142 -3.26 2.76 13.40
CA ASP A 142 -2.22 3.78 13.49
C ASP A 142 -2.73 5.11 14.07
N VAL A 143 -1.78 5.83 14.65
CA VAL A 143 -1.96 7.18 15.17
C VAL A 143 -0.80 8.03 14.68
N ALA A 144 -1.10 9.24 14.21
CA ALA A 144 -0.09 10.17 13.71
C ALA A 144 -0.24 11.55 14.34
N TYR A 145 0.87 12.24 14.40
CA TYR A 145 0.94 13.66 14.72
C TYR A 145 1.64 14.40 13.59
N SER A 146 0.99 15.43 13.09
CA SER A 146 1.50 16.29 12.01
C SER A 146 1.55 17.75 12.42
N ARG A 147 2.58 18.46 11.94
CA ARG A 147 2.77 19.87 12.25
C ARG A 147 3.45 20.61 11.08
N LYS A 148 3.04 21.86 10.85
CA LYS A 148 3.80 22.76 9.99
C LYS A 148 5.13 23.13 10.66
N LEU A 149 6.23 22.90 9.96
CA LEU A 149 7.57 23.34 10.35
C LEU A 149 7.87 24.74 9.78
N HIS A 150 7.26 25.03 8.64
CA HIS A 150 7.33 26.31 7.93
C HIS A 150 5.99 26.56 7.24
N GLU A 151 5.76 27.77 6.75
CA GLU A 151 4.53 28.15 6.04
C GLU A 151 4.15 27.15 4.92
N TYR A 152 5.15 26.64 4.20
CA TYR A 152 4.99 25.73 3.06
C TYR A 152 5.42 24.28 3.35
N LEU A 153 5.93 23.97 4.53
CA LEU A 153 6.49 22.67 4.86
C LEU A 153 5.86 22.10 6.12
N SER A 154 5.40 20.87 6.06
CA SER A 154 4.95 20.09 7.22
C SER A 154 5.67 18.76 7.32
N MET A 155 5.64 18.19 8.51
CA MET A 155 6.17 16.89 8.85
C MET A 155 5.14 16.12 9.68
N ALA A 156 5.13 14.79 9.56
CA ALA A 156 4.39 13.93 10.47
C ALA A 156 5.19 12.69 10.84
N VAL A 157 4.85 12.16 12.02
CA VAL A 157 5.29 10.85 12.50
C VAL A 157 4.03 10.06 12.86
N ALA A 158 3.97 8.80 12.41
CA ALA A 158 2.92 7.88 12.80
C ALA A 158 3.52 6.65 13.50
N LEU A 159 2.75 6.07 14.41
CA LEU A 159 3.01 4.76 15.00
C LEU A 159 1.89 3.82 14.59
N ARG A 160 2.25 2.62 14.15
CA ARG A 160 1.32 1.61 13.64
C ARG A 160 1.50 0.30 14.38
N PHE A 161 0.40 -0.24 14.88
CA PHE A 161 0.32 -1.62 15.37
C PHE A 161 -0.34 -2.48 14.29
N MET A 162 0.22 -3.65 14.03
CA MET A 162 -0.19 -4.58 12.99
C MET A 162 -0.41 -5.97 13.58
N TYR A 163 -1.49 -6.63 13.14
CA TYR A 163 -1.86 -7.98 13.56
C TYR A 163 -2.35 -8.77 12.36
N SER A 164 -1.90 -10.01 12.25
CA SER A 164 -2.28 -10.95 11.20
C SER A 164 -2.57 -12.30 11.80
N ASP A 165 -3.77 -12.82 11.55
CA ASP A 165 -4.22 -14.15 11.94
C ASP A 165 -4.60 -14.92 10.68
N LEU A 166 -3.71 -15.79 10.23
CA LEU A 166 -3.90 -16.59 9.02
C LEU A 166 -4.66 -17.88 9.30
N ASN A 167 -4.77 -18.26 10.56
CA ASN A 167 -5.40 -19.53 10.97
C ASN A 167 -6.77 -19.34 11.64
N ASN A 168 -7.10 -18.13 12.07
CA ASN A 168 -8.34 -17.73 12.75
C ASN A 168 -8.81 -18.77 13.81
N GLY A 169 -7.87 -19.19 14.66
CA GLY A 169 -8.16 -20.06 15.81
C GLY A 169 -8.38 -21.54 15.49
N ILE A 170 -8.11 -22.01 14.29
CA ILE A 170 -8.05 -23.44 14.01
C ILE A 170 -6.70 -23.96 14.51
N ASN A 171 -6.70 -24.51 15.70
CA ASN A 171 -5.55 -25.24 16.24
C ASN A 171 -5.50 -26.62 15.58
N SER A 172 -4.73 -26.77 14.52
CA SER A 172 -4.42 -28.09 13.96
C SER A 172 -3.37 -28.77 14.84
N SER A 173 -3.80 -29.37 15.92
CA SER A 173 -2.95 -30.18 16.80
C SER A 173 -2.65 -31.58 16.25
N THR A 174 -2.71 -31.76 14.95
CA THR A 174 -2.21 -32.97 14.29
C THR A 174 -0.70 -32.88 14.18
N SER A 175 -0.02 -33.86 14.71
CA SER A 175 1.43 -33.97 14.93
C SER A 175 2.34 -33.90 13.68
N THR A 176 1.85 -33.40 12.56
CA THR A 176 2.56 -33.32 11.27
C THR A 176 2.54 -31.94 10.61
N SER A 177 1.79 -30.96 11.14
CA SER A 177 1.77 -29.58 10.60
C SER A 177 2.37 -28.64 11.64
N PRO A 178 3.28 -27.73 11.26
CA PRO A 178 3.74 -26.71 12.18
C PRO A 178 2.54 -25.87 12.64
N GLU A 179 2.44 -25.65 13.92
CA GLU A 179 1.41 -24.82 14.53
C GLU A 179 1.60 -23.38 14.04
N MET A 180 0.55 -22.79 13.46
CA MET A 180 0.57 -21.38 13.03
C MET A 180 -0.09 -20.51 14.09
N PHE A 181 0.63 -19.49 14.53
CA PHE A 181 0.19 -18.53 15.54
C PHE A 181 -0.14 -17.19 14.90
N PRO A 182 -1.06 -16.44 15.48
CA PRO A 182 -1.25 -15.04 15.09
C PRO A 182 0.04 -14.24 15.29
N ALA A 183 0.37 -13.41 14.30
CA ALA A 183 1.57 -12.60 14.31
C ALA A 183 1.23 -11.12 14.53
N TRP A 184 2.09 -10.40 15.22
CA TRP A 184 1.95 -8.96 15.40
C TRP A 184 3.31 -8.25 15.37
N THR A 185 3.29 -6.99 15.01
CA THR A 185 4.48 -6.14 15.05
C THR A 185 4.09 -4.66 15.15
N MET A 186 5.09 -3.82 15.36
CA MET A 186 4.93 -2.37 15.38
C MET A 186 5.84 -1.73 14.33
N ALA A 187 5.38 -0.62 13.77
CA ALA A 187 6.15 0.18 12.83
C ALA A 187 5.92 1.68 13.06
N ALA A 188 6.82 2.47 12.50
CA ALA A 188 6.69 3.91 12.43
C ALA A 188 6.67 4.38 10.98
N ASP A 189 5.95 5.47 10.72
CA ASP A 189 6.00 6.19 9.46
C ASP A 189 6.58 7.60 9.70
N VAL A 190 7.32 8.11 8.72
CA VAL A 190 7.82 9.48 8.70
C VAL A 190 7.49 10.11 7.37
N SER A 191 6.88 11.29 7.40
CA SER A 191 6.45 11.95 6.18
C SER A 191 6.73 13.45 6.19
N LEU A 192 6.93 13.97 4.98
CA LEU A 192 7.11 15.40 4.70
C LEU A 192 6.17 15.81 3.57
N TYR A 193 5.63 17.01 3.67
CA TYR A 193 4.82 17.59 2.62
C TYR A 193 5.16 19.08 2.47
N TYR A 194 5.54 19.44 1.25
CA TYR A 194 5.79 20.83 0.86
C TYR A 194 4.67 21.26 -0.08
N ARG A 195 4.04 22.40 0.19
CA ARG A 195 2.96 22.97 -0.62
C ARG A 195 3.14 24.48 -0.74
N GLN A 196 3.45 24.95 -1.93
CA GLN A 196 3.67 26.35 -2.23
C GLN A 196 2.55 26.90 -3.11
N PRO A 197 1.87 27.97 -2.69
CA PRO A 197 0.97 28.72 -3.55
C PRO A 197 1.77 29.50 -4.60
N ILE A 198 1.27 29.56 -5.81
CA ILE A 198 1.84 30.28 -6.94
C ILE A 198 0.74 31.14 -7.56
N ALA A 199 0.88 32.47 -7.47
CA ALA A 199 -0.07 33.39 -8.07
C ALA A 199 0.01 33.30 -9.61
N THR A 200 -1.13 33.07 -10.25
CA THR A 200 -1.26 33.06 -11.71
C THR A 200 -2.34 34.04 -12.15
N PRO A 201 -2.36 34.48 -13.42
CA PRO A 201 -3.42 35.35 -13.91
C PRO A 201 -4.83 34.77 -13.80
N MET A 202 -4.95 33.44 -13.67
CA MET A 202 -6.22 32.71 -13.60
C MET A 202 -6.60 32.32 -12.16
N GLY A 203 -5.85 32.78 -11.15
CA GLY A 203 -6.06 32.46 -9.75
C GLY A 203 -4.85 31.84 -9.08
N GLU A 204 -5.04 31.33 -7.87
CA GLU A 204 -3.97 30.68 -7.11
C GLU A 204 -3.80 29.22 -7.53
N SER A 205 -2.60 28.89 -7.96
CA SER A 205 -2.09 27.56 -8.30
C SER A 205 -1.33 26.98 -7.11
N TYR A 206 -1.16 25.66 -7.05
CA TYR A 206 -0.37 25.01 -5.98
C TYR A 206 0.63 24.03 -6.58
N PHE A 207 1.89 24.20 -6.19
CA PHE A 207 2.92 23.19 -6.40
C PHE A 207 3.15 22.43 -5.10
N ALA A 208 3.18 21.10 -5.14
CA ALA A 208 3.46 20.30 -3.96
C ALA A 208 4.45 19.16 -4.23
N LEU A 209 5.22 18.85 -3.18
CA LEU A 209 6.10 17.70 -3.09
C LEU A 209 5.71 16.89 -1.85
N GLY A 210 5.68 15.57 -1.99
CA GLY A 210 5.40 14.65 -0.91
C GLY A 210 6.45 13.58 -0.78
N PHE A 211 6.86 13.30 0.45
CA PHE A 211 7.74 12.22 0.80
C PHE A 211 7.11 11.43 1.95
N ASN A 212 7.08 10.11 1.83
CA ASN A 212 6.58 9.23 2.88
C ASN A 212 7.44 7.97 2.97
N LEU A 213 7.97 7.70 4.16
CA LEU A 213 8.52 6.42 4.55
C LEU A 213 7.51 5.74 5.47
N SER A 214 6.97 4.62 5.07
CA SER A 214 5.94 3.91 5.82
C SER A 214 6.36 2.49 6.19
N ASN A 215 5.78 1.99 7.29
CA ASN A 215 6.00 0.65 7.80
C ASN A 215 7.47 0.37 8.17
N LEU A 216 8.20 1.35 8.70
CA LEU A 216 9.55 1.14 9.23
C LEU A 216 9.44 0.42 10.58
N GLY A 217 9.53 -0.92 10.59
CA GLY A 217 9.25 -1.68 11.78
C GLY A 217 9.91 -3.05 11.85
N GLY A 218 9.47 -3.81 12.85
CA GLY A 218 9.92 -5.17 13.09
C GLY A 218 9.40 -6.14 12.03
N LYS A 219 9.97 -7.34 12.04
CA LYS A 219 9.46 -8.46 11.25
C LYS A 219 8.31 -9.16 11.97
N MET A 220 7.53 -9.95 11.24
CA MET A 220 6.48 -10.81 11.76
C MET A 220 6.88 -12.28 11.67
N SER A 221 6.44 -13.08 12.65
CA SER A 221 6.63 -14.53 12.68
C SER A 221 5.32 -15.20 13.01
N TYR A 222 5.01 -16.27 12.27
CA TYR A 222 3.79 -17.08 12.42
C TYR A 222 4.09 -18.46 13.06
N ASP A 223 5.35 -18.71 13.46
CA ASP A 223 5.88 -19.99 13.94
C ASP A 223 6.75 -19.82 15.20
N GLU A 224 6.25 -19.07 16.20
CA GLU A 224 6.93 -18.77 17.47
C GLU A 224 8.32 -18.13 17.33
N GLY A 225 8.66 -17.60 16.17
CA GLY A 225 9.88 -16.84 15.92
C GLY A 225 10.96 -17.59 15.15
N ASP A 226 10.69 -18.80 14.68
CA ASP A 226 11.61 -19.58 13.87
C ASP A 226 11.84 -18.94 12.51
N THR A 227 10.76 -18.50 11.85
CA THR A 227 10.83 -17.81 10.56
C THR A 227 10.31 -16.37 10.67
N LYS A 228 11.13 -15.38 10.30
CA LYS A 228 10.79 -13.96 10.37
C LYS A 228 10.61 -13.37 8.97
N HIS A 229 9.47 -12.78 8.72
CA HIS A 229 9.11 -12.14 7.46
C HIS A 229 9.16 -10.63 7.59
N PHE A 230 9.73 -9.96 6.58
CA PHE A 230 9.67 -8.50 6.50
C PHE A 230 8.23 -8.02 6.31
N ILE A 231 7.89 -6.90 6.92
CA ILE A 231 6.67 -6.16 6.60
C ILE A 231 6.92 -5.26 5.39
N PRO A 232 5.86 -4.78 4.69
CA PRO A 232 6.02 -3.98 3.48
C PRO A 232 6.45 -2.54 3.79
N ALA A 233 7.69 -2.38 4.26
CA ALA A 233 8.32 -1.07 4.38
C ALA A 233 8.41 -0.42 3.00
N ASN A 234 8.08 0.87 2.90
CA ASN A 234 7.85 1.50 1.63
C ASN A 234 8.28 2.97 1.62
N MET A 235 8.83 3.44 0.50
CA MET A 235 9.19 4.82 0.23
C MET A 235 8.38 5.35 -0.94
N ARG A 236 7.72 6.49 -0.75
CA ARG A 236 6.96 7.22 -1.77
C ARG A 236 7.53 8.62 -1.97
N LEU A 237 7.71 9.00 -3.22
CA LEU A 237 8.09 10.34 -3.65
C LEU A 237 7.06 10.82 -4.66
N GLY A 238 6.36 11.90 -4.34
CA GLY A 238 5.33 12.47 -5.18
C GLY A 238 5.59 13.92 -5.53
N VAL A 239 5.05 14.35 -6.66
CA VAL A 239 4.96 15.73 -7.10
C VAL A 239 3.56 15.99 -7.63
N SER A 240 3.01 17.16 -7.34
CA SER A 240 1.75 17.60 -7.95
C SER A 240 1.78 19.08 -8.29
N TYR A 241 0.97 19.42 -9.29
CA TYR A 241 0.73 20.79 -9.70
C TYR A 241 -0.75 20.99 -10.00
N GLU A 242 -1.39 21.93 -9.29
CA GLU A 242 -2.78 22.30 -9.49
C GLU A 242 -2.85 23.61 -10.28
N LEU A 243 -3.56 23.59 -11.41
CA LEU A 243 -3.78 24.69 -12.33
C LEU A 243 -5.24 25.13 -12.27
N PRO A 244 -5.56 26.38 -11.88
CA PRO A 244 -6.87 26.96 -12.14
C PRO A 244 -6.96 27.37 -13.62
N PHE A 245 -8.08 27.08 -14.26
CA PHE A 245 -8.44 27.63 -15.58
C PHE A 245 -9.32 28.88 -15.45
N ASP A 246 -10.14 28.87 -14.40
CA ASP A 246 -11.01 29.97 -13.98
C ASP A 246 -11.40 29.78 -12.50
N ASP A 247 -12.35 30.56 -12.00
CA ASP A 247 -12.80 30.49 -10.60
C ASP A 247 -13.44 29.13 -10.22
N TYR A 248 -13.97 28.40 -11.22
CA TYR A 248 -14.68 27.14 -11.01
C TYR A 248 -13.90 25.91 -11.45
N ASN A 249 -13.05 26.04 -12.46
CA ASN A 249 -12.41 24.92 -13.15
C ASN A 249 -10.94 24.80 -12.77
N ARG A 250 -10.52 23.63 -12.30
CA ARG A 250 -9.13 23.33 -11.91
C ARG A 250 -8.71 21.98 -12.44
N LEU A 251 -7.44 21.84 -12.76
CA LEU A 251 -6.80 20.58 -13.13
C LEU A 251 -5.59 20.37 -12.25
N MET A 252 -5.54 19.24 -11.55
CA MET A 252 -4.34 18.77 -10.84
C MET A 252 -3.69 17.66 -11.65
N ILE A 253 -2.37 17.77 -11.82
CA ILE A 253 -1.51 16.75 -12.42
C ILE A 253 -0.59 16.26 -11.32
N SER A 254 -0.52 14.95 -11.11
CA SER A 254 0.31 14.34 -10.07
C SER A 254 1.10 13.17 -10.63
N ALA A 255 2.33 12.99 -10.15
CA ALA A 255 3.16 11.83 -10.42
C ALA A 255 3.80 11.35 -9.12
N GLU A 256 3.97 10.04 -9.00
CA GLU A 256 4.54 9.42 -7.82
C GLU A 256 5.44 8.24 -8.21
N ALA A 257 6.55 8.10 -7.51
CA ALA A 257 7.42 6.94 -7.55
C ALA A 257 7.37 6.24 -6.18
N ASN A 258 7.28 4.93 -6.22
CA ASN A 258 7.14 4.07 -5.05
C ASN A 258 8.16 2.94 -5.11
N LYS A 259 8.91 2.73 -4.03
CA LYS A 259 9.85 1.62 -3.89
C LYS A 259 9.64 0.91 -2.55
N MET A 260 9.52 -0.41 -2.62
CA MET A 260 9.53 -1.26 -1.43
C MET A 260 10.94 -1.30 -0.83
N LEU A 261 11.03 -1.04 0.48
CA LEU A 261 12.29 -1.08 1.26
C LEU A 261 12.45 -2.45 1.92
N VAL A 262 12.38 -3.49 1.10
CA VAL A 262 12.47 -4.88 1.52
C VAL A 262 13.54 -5.54 0.65
N PRO A 263 14.49 -6.29 1.23
CA PRO A 263 15.55 -6.91 0.45
C PRO A 263 14.98 -7.94 -0.53
N THR A 264 15.62 -8.04 -1.67
CA THR A 264 15.33 -9.05 -2.67
C THR A 264 15.66 -10.43 -2.12
N TYR A 265 14.75 -11.41 -2.25
CA TYR A 265 14.94 -12.75 -1.70
C TYR A 265 16.18 -13.45 -2.29
N ASN A 266 16.42 -13.28 -3.60
CA ASN A 266 17.61 -13.77 -4.30
C ASN A 266 18.67 -12.66 -4.39
N SER A 267 19.00 -12.02 -3.28
CA SER A 267 19.94 -10.91 -3.23
C SER A 267 21.35 -11.34 -3.62
N LYS A 268 22.09 -10.44 -4.28
CA LYS A 268 23.50 -10.64 -4.55
C LYS A 268 24.39 -10.69 -3.27
N PHE A 269 23.83 -10.29 -2.14
CA PHE A 269 24.52 -10.37 -0.83
C PHE A 269 24.25 -11.69 -0.12
N ALA A 270 23.42 -12.56 -0.68
CA ALA A 270 23.19 -13.89 -0.14
C ALA A 270 24.46 -14.74 -0.21
N ASN A 271 24.77 -15.42 0.85
CA ASN A 271 26.04 -16.07 1.06
C ASN A 271 25.93 -17.60 0.97
N ASP A 272 25.25 -18.10 -0.07
CA ASP A 272 24.96 -19.53 -0.28
C ASP A 272 26.07 -20.32 -1.01
N GLY A 273 27.13 -19.65 -1.43
CA GLY A 273 28.19 -20.24 -2.26
C GLY A 273 27.79 -20.63 -3.68
N ASN A 274 26.51 -20.50 -4.05
CA ASN A 274 25.91 -20.92 -5.32
C ASN A 274 25.38 -19.76 -6.20
N GLY A 275 25.74 -18.52 -5.88
CA GLY A 275 25.43 -17.40 -6.76
C GLY A 275 24.22 -16.57 -6.39
N GLY A 276 23.95 -16.40 -5.11
CA GLY A 276 23.09 -15.31 -4.65
C GLY A 276 21.65 -15.69 -4.26
N GLN A 277 21.41 -16.87 -3.77
CA GLN A 277 20.16 -17.20 -3.10
C GLN A 277 20.33 -17.16 -1.58
N TYR A 278 19.52 -16.37 -0.88
CA TYR A 278 19.40 -16.56 0.56
C TYR A 278 18.79 -17.94 0.83
N ASP A 279 19.38 -18.71 1.71
CA ASP A 279 18.62 -19.68 2.47
C ASP A 279 17.55 -18.91 3.28
N GLN A 280 16.44 -19.54 3.59
CA GLN A 280 15.36 -18.95 4.36
C GLN A 280 15.84 -18.43 5.73
N ALA A 281 16.80 -19.12 6.34
CA ALA A 281 17.40 -18.73 7.61
C ALA A 281 18.26 -17.46 7.46
N ASP A 282 19.06 -17.36 6.41
CA ASP A 282 19.91 -16.19 6.15
C ASP A 282 19.06 -14.95 5.86
N TYR A 283 18.00 -15.08 5.06
CA TYR A 283 17.05 -14.01 4.79
C TYR A 283 16.33 -13.55 6.08
N ALA A 284 15.96 -14.51 6.93
CA ALA A 284 15.36 -14.23 8.23
C ALA A 284 16.35 -13.57 9.21
N ALA A 285 17.64 -13.76 9.05
CA ALA A 285 18.67 -13.17 9.91
C ALA A 285 18.95 -11.69 9.59
N VAL A 286 18.69 -11.21 8.38
CA VAL A 286 18.88 -9.78 8.02
C VAL A 286 18.00 -8.90 8.90
N SER A 287 18.56 -7.93 9.61
CA SER A 287 17.78 -6.99 10.43
C SER A 287 16.93 -6.04 9.55
N SER A 288 15.78 -5.57 10.05
CA SER A 288 14.93 -4.65 9.29
C SER A 288 15.66 -3.41 8.80
N PRO A 289 16.45 -2.68 9.63
CA PRO A 289 17.21 -1.53 9.15
C PRO A 289 18.22 -1.87 8.05
N ASN A 290 18.93 -3.01 8.17
CA ASN A 290 19.85 -3.44 7.13
C ASN A 290 19.10 -3.78 5.83
N GLY A 291 17.93 -4.43 5.93
CA GLY A 291 17.08 -4.75 4.80
C GLY A 291 16.62 -3.49 4.05
N TRP A 292 16.25 -2.42 4.76
CA TRP A 292 15.85 -1.14 4.13
C TRP A 292 16.97 -0.54 3.27
N TRP A 293 18.22 -0.58 3.76
CA TRP A 293 19.36 -0.05 3.00
C TRP A 293 19.78 -0.99 1.86
N GLN A 294 19.77 -2.31 2.10
CA GLN A 294 20.12 -3.30 1.08
C GLN A 294 19.19 -3.22 -0.13
N SER A 295 17.89 -2.96 0.10
CA SER A 295 16.88 -2.87 -0.97
C SER A 295 17.18 -1.85 -2.08
N PHE A 296 18.16 -0.96 -1.90
CA PHE A 296 18.57 -0.02 -2.94
C PHE A 296 19.68 -0.54 -3.86
N CYS A 297 20.30 -1.66 -3.50
CA CYS A 297 21.46 -2.14 -4.24
C CYS A 297 21.66 -3.66 -4.17
N ASP A 298 20.63 -4.44 -3.86
CA ASP A 298 20.77 -5.88 -3.62
C ASP A 298 20.30 -6.76 -4.78
N ALA A 299 19.70 -6.20 -5.81
CA ALA A 299 19.29 -6.95 -6.99
C ALA A 299 20.49 -7.64 -7.67
N PRO A 300 20.37 -8.95 -7.99
CA PRO A 300 21.47 -9.72 -8.59
C PRO A 300 21.62 -9.50 -10.09
N GLY A 301 20.62 -8.92 -10.76
CA GLY A 301 20.46 -8.99 -12.20
C GLY A 301 19.79 -10.31 -12.63
N TYR A 302 19.31 -10.38 -13.85
CA TYR A 302 18.71 -11.60 -14.39
C TYR A 302 18.89 -11.73 -15.88
N PHE A 303 18.77 -12.95 -16.39
CA PHE A 303 18.75 -13.22 -17.83
C PHE A 303 17.31 -13.08 -18.35
N ASN A 304 17.11 -12.20 -19.31
CA ASN A 304 15.83 -11.97 -19.94
C ASN A 304 15.67 -12.90 -21.14
N GLU A 305 14.90 -13.97 -20.97
CA GLU A 305 14.69 -14.99 -22.00
C GLU A 305 14.00 -14.44 -23.27
N ASN A 306 13.11 -13.44 -23.10
CA ASN A 306 12.39 -12.83 -24.22
C ASN A 306 13.29 -12.00 -25.15
N THR A 307 14.34 -11.40 -24.59
CA THR A 307 15.28 -10.55 -25.36
C THR A 307 16.62 -11.20 -25.59
N GLY A 308 16.92 -12.34 -24.92
CA GLY A 308 18.21 -13.02 -24.96
C GLY A 308 19.36 -12.20 -24.36
N LYS A 309 19.05 -11.19 -23.51
CA LYS A 309 20.05 -10.29 -22.93
C LYS A 309 20.08 -10.39 -21.41
N HIS A 310 21.25 -10.18 -20.82
CA HIS A 310 21.41 -10.05 -19.39
C HIS A 310 21.02 -8.63 -18.94
N VAL A 311 20.13 -8.54 -17.95
CA VAL A 311 19.75 -7.29 -17.27
C VAL A 311 20.72 -7.10 -16.11
N SER A 312 21.35 -5.94 -16.02
CA SER A 312 22.29 -5.62 -14.94
C SER A 312 21.56 -5.40 -13.62
N ALA A 313 22.28 -5.59 -12.51
CA ALA A 313 21.78 -5.29 -11.16
C ALA A 313 21.18 -3.88 -11.05
N THR A 314 21.88 -2.85 -11.53
CA THR A 314 21.38 -1.47 -11.50
C THR A 314 20.08 -1.29 -12.29
N MET A 315 19.94 -1.95 -13.43
CA MET A 315 18.71 -1.89 -14.22
C MET A 315 17.58 -2.63 -13.52
N GLU A 316 17.86 -3.74 -12.86
CA GLU A 316 16.87 -4.48 -12.07
C GLU A 316 16.37 -3.64 -10.88
N GLU A 317 17.27 -2.93 -10.16
CA GLU A 317 16.91 -2.00 -9.11
C GLU A 317 15.95 -0.88 -9.59
N LEU A 318 16.23 -0.32 -10.77
CA LEU A 318 15.34 0.68 -11.38
C LEU A 318 13.97 0.09 -11.75
N GLN A 319 13.93 -1.19 -12.10
CA GLN A 319 12.69 -1.89 -12.44
C GLN A 319 11.82 -2.19 -11.20
N GLU A 320 12.36 -2.12 -9.99
CA GLU A 320 11.60 -2.26 -8.75
C GLU A 320 10.80 -1.01 -8.39
N ILE A 321 11.12 0.12 -9.03
CA ILE A 321 10.39 1.36 -8.82
C ILE A 321 9.07 1.28 -9.59
N GLN A 322 7.97 1.28 -8.83
CA GLN A 322 6.64 1.49 -9.35
C GLN A 322 6.42 2.99 -9.53
N TRP A 323 5.72 3.39 -10.58
CA TRP A 323 5.39 4.79 -10.78
C TRP A 323 3.96 4.95 -11.30
N GLY A 324 3.36 6.07 -10.97
CA GLY A 324 2.02 6.41 -11.40
C GLY A 324 1.92 7.87 -11.80
N ILE A 325 0.98 8.14 -12.70
CA ILE A 325 0.56 9.49 -13.09
C ILE A 325 -0.96 9.57 -12.96
N GLY A 326 -1.44 10.63 -12.33
CA GLY A 326 -2.85 10.90 -12.13
C GLY A 326 -3.23 12.32 -12.53
N LEU A 327 -4.44 12.45 -13.05
CA LEU A 327 -5.09 13.72 -13.37
C LEU A 327 -6.39 13.80 -12.58
N GLU A 328 -6.65 14.94 -11.95
CA GLU A 328 -7.92 15.27 -11.33
C GLU A 328 -8.44 16.60 -11.90
N TYR A 329 -9.59 16.54 -12.51
CA TYR A 329 -10.34 17.73 -12.89
C TYR A 329 -11.42 18.00 -11.84
N SER A 330 -11.49 19.24 -11.35
CA SER A 330 -12.52 19.66 -10.40
C SER A 330 -13.33 20.83 -10.93
N TYR A 331 -14.65 20.70 -10.79
CA TYR A 331 -15.61 21.76 -11.06
C TYR A 331 -16.20 22.29 -9.75
N ASN A 332 -16.00 23.58 -9.49
CA ASN A 332 -16.46 24.30 -8.30
C ASN A 332 -16.00 23.66 -6.97
N ARG A 333 -14.93 22.86 -7.00
CA ARG A 333 -14.45 22.02 -5.86
C ARG A 333 -15.56 21.11 -5.28
N GLN A 334 -16.57 20.79 -6.07
CA GLN A 334 -17.70 19.96 -5.72
C GLN A 334 -17.75 18.66 -6.54
N PHE A 335 -17.49 18.72 -7.84
CA PHE A 335 -17.47 17.58 -8.73
C PHE A 335 -16.04 17.29 -9.16
N PHE A 336 -15.65 16.04 -9.11
CA PHE A 336 -14.30 15.59 -9.43
C PHE A 336 -14.35 14.45 -10.43
N GLY A 337 -13.57 14.58 -11.50
CA GLY A 337 -13.30 13.51 -12.46
C GLY A 337 -11.82 13.17 -12.41
N ARG A 338 -11.48 11.88 -12.34
CA ARG A 338 -10.10 11.40 -12.15
C ARG A 338 -9.76 10.34 -13.18
N VAL A 339 -8.54 10.37 -13.62
CA VAL A 339 -7.94 9.31 -14.44
C VAL A 339 -6.50 9.13 -14.03
N GLY A 340 -6.03 7.88 -14.02
CA GLY A 340 -4.65 7.59 -13.70
C GLY A 340 -4.10 6.38 -14.44
N TYR A 341 -2.79 6.28 -14.50
CA TYR A 341 -2.06 5.13 -15.01
C TYR A 341 -0.98 4.74 -14.02
N SER A 342 -0.97 3.47 -13.64
CA SER A 342 0.05 2.84 -12.78
C SER A 342 0.88 1.86 -13.58
N HIS A 343 2.17 1.90 -13.34
CA HIS A 343 3.15 1.03 -13.99
C HIS A 343 4.04 0.31 -12.99
N GLU A 344 4.05 -1.00 -13.11
CA GLU A 344 5.03 -1.88 -12.47
C GLU A 344 5.70 -2.72 -13.56
N ASN A 345 6.99 -2.96 -13.41
CA ASN A 345 7.75 -3.71 -14.40
C ASN A 345 7.20 -5.14 -14.56
N TYR A 346 7.25 -5.65 -15.80
CA TYR A 346 6.77 -6.98 -16.16
C TYR A 346 7.37 -8.10 -15.29
N TYR A 347 8.67 -8.00 -14.96
CA TYR A 347 9.40 -8.99 -14.17
C TYR A 347 9.33 -8.78 -12.66
N LYS A 348 8.67 -7.69 -12.19
CA LYS A 348 8.54 -7.34 -10.75
C LYS A 348 7.09 -7.39 -10.24
N GLY A 349 6.16 -7.98 -11.00
CA GLY A 349 4.75 -8.14 -10.62
C GLY A 349 3.76 -7.79 -11.71
N ASN A 350 4.17 -6.99 -12.72
CA ASN A 350 3.37 -6.65 -13.92
C ASN A 350 2.00 -6.01 -13.60
N ARG A 351 1.89 -5.31 -12.47
CA ARG A 351 0.66 -4.60 -12.10
C ARG A 351 0.59 -3.30 -12.89
N ARG A 352 0.02 -3.37 -14.08
CA ARG A 352 -0.22 -2.21 -14.95
C ARG A 352 -1.71 -2.04 -15.15
N TYR A 353 -2.21 -0.85 -14.86
CA TYR A 353 -3.64 -0.56 -14.94
C TYR A 353 -3.90 0.93 -15.18
N VAL A 354 -5.04 1.19 -15.79
CA VAL A 354 -5.66 2.51 -15.88
C VAL A 354 -6.76 2.58 -14.82
N THR A 355 -6.91 3.74 -14.20
CA THR A 355 -7.99 3.97 -13.24
C THR A 355 -8.89 5.12 -13.69
N LEU A 356 -10.15 5.00 -13.33
CA LEU A 356 -11.15 6.04 -13.48
C LEU A 356 -11.76 6.34 -12.11
N GLY A 357 -11.98 7.60 -11.81
CA GLY A 357 -12.58 8.02 -10.56
C GLY A 357 -13.60 9.14 -10.76
N ALA A 358 -14.60 9.16 -9.90
CA ALA A 358 -15.56 10.25 -9.78
C ALA A 358 -15.73 10.61 -8.31
N GLY A 359 -15.87 11.90 -8.02
CA GLY A 359 -16.08 12.41 -6.68
C GLY A 359 -17.12 13.51 -6.64
N PHE A 360 -17.78 13.59 -5.50
CA PHE A 360 -18.74 14.63 -5.20
C PHE A 360 -18.56 15.11 -3.76
N LYS A 361 -18.45 16.44 -3.57
CA LYS A 361 -18.34 17.05 -2.24
C LYS A 361 -19.42 18.13 -2.12
N LEU A 362 -20.24 18.01 -1.08
CA LEU A 362 -21.27 18.98 -0.74
C LEU A 362 -21.20 19.30 0.75
N SER A 363 -20.84 20.56 1.07
CA SER A 363 -20.69 21.02 2.46
C SER A 363 -19.77 20.10 3.28
N ILE A 364 -20.33 19.36 4.23
CA ILE A 364 -19.59 18.45 5.12
C ILE A 364 -19.42 17.03 4.57
N PHE A 365 -20.09 16.71 3.49
CA PHE A 365 -20.20 15.36 2.94
C PHE A 365 -19.40 15.20 1.65
N SER A 366 -18.67 14.10 1.53
CA SER A 366 -18.01 13.70 0.27
C SER A 366 -18.26 12.24 -0.05
N LEU A 367 -18.39 11.93 -1.32
CA LEU A 367 -18.53 10.59 -1.86
C LEU A 367 -17.58 10.43 -3.04
N ASP A 368 -16.72 9.43 -3.01
CA ASP A 368 -15.82 9.09 -4.10
C ASP A 368 -16.01 7.64 -4.53
N PHE A 369 -15.84 7.42 -5.81
CA PHE A 369 -15.86 6.11 -6.46
C PHE A 369 -14.65 5.97 -7.38
N ALA A 370 -14.04 4.80 -7.41
CA ALA A 370 -12.98 4.48 -8.36
C ALA A 370 -13.15 3.08 -8.95
N TYR A 371 -12.69 2.92 -10.18
CA TYR A 371 -12.69 1.69 -10.93
C TYR A 371 -11.34 1.44 -11.59
N CYS A 372 -10.81 0.23 -11.42
CA CYS A 372 -9.52 -0.20 -11.96
C CYS A 372 -9.71 -1.06 -13.21
N ILE A 373 -9.00 -0.73 -14.28
CA ILE A 373 -8.99 -1.45 -15.56
C ILE A 373 -7.56 -1.94 -15.79
N ALA A 374 -7.34 -3.23 -15.66
CA ALA A 374 -6.01 -3.80 -15.90
C ALA A 374 -5.64 -3.74 -17.38
N THR A 375 -4.41 -3.35 -17.67
CA THR A 375 -3.86 -3.34 -19.03
C THR A 375 -3.01 -4.58 -19.31
N ALA A 376 -2.61 -5.31 -18.25
CA ALA A 376 -1.89 -6.57 -18.37
C ALA A 376 -2.88 -7.75 -18.38
N PRO A 377 -2.67 -8.76 -19.24
CA PRO A 377 -3.51 -9.97 -19.26
C PRO A 377 -3.51 -10.67 -17.90
N SER A 378 -4.66 -11.21 -17.51
CA SER A 378 -4.84 -12.00 -16.27
C SER A 378 -4.45 -11.26 -14.97
N ASN A 379 -4.50 -9.93 -14.97
CA ASN A 379 -4.27 -9.16 -13.76
C ASN A 379 -5.48 -9.26 -12.83
N PRO A 380 -5.33 -9.79 -11.61
CA PRO A 380 -6.45 -9.99 -10.68
C PRO A 380 -7.05 -8.69 -10.14
N LEU A 381 -6.37 -7.55 -10.29
CA LEU A 381 -6.87 -6.22 -9.91
C LEU A 381 -7.93 -5.69 -10.86
N ASP A 382 -8.10 -6.33 -12.04
CA ASP A 382 -9.06 -5.87 -13.04
C ASP A 382 -10.50 -5.93 -12.52
N GLY A 383 -11.21 -4.82 -12.69
CA GLY A 383 -12.58 -4.68 -12.20
C GLY A 383 -12.70 -4.33 -10.72
N THR A 384 -11.60 -4.03 -10.02
CA THR A 384 -11.65 -3.59 -8.62
C THR A 384 -12.35 -2.24 -8.50
N MET A 385 -13.37 -2.19 -7.63
CA MET A 385 -14.12 -0.99 -7.29
C MET A 385 -13.74 -0.52 -5.89
N ARG A 386 -13.75 0.80 -5.67
CA ARG A 386 -13.53 1.38 -4.35
C ARG A 386 -14.55 2.47 -4.07
N PHE A 387 -14.98 2.52 -2.83
CA PHE A 387 -16.00 3.47 -2.36
C PHE A 387 -15.45 4.20 -1.13
N THR A 388 -15.58 5.51 -1.13
CA THR A 388 -15.18 6.38 -0.02
C THR A 388 -16.34 7.27 0.36
N LEU A 389 -16.64 7.32 1.65
CA LEU A 389 -17.59 8.22 2.26
C LEU A 389 -16.86 9.09 3.28
N GLY A 390 -16.90 10.40 3.11
CA GLY A 390 -16.22 11.35 3.99
C GLY A 390 -17.16 12.35 4.64
N PHE A 391 -16.80 12.72 5.87
CA PHE A 391 -17.47 13.77 6.65
C PHE A 391 -16.41 14.76 7.14
N ASP A 392 -16.47 15.98 6.60
CA ASP A 392 -15.58 17.08 6.92
C ASP A 392 -16.28 18.05 7.86
N LEU A 393 -15.73 18.26 9.05
CA LEU A 393 -16.34 19.11 10.08
C LEU A 393 -16.10 20.61 9.85
N ALA A 394 -15.79 21.04 8.64
CA ALA A 394 -15.55 22.43 8.27
C ALA A 394 -16.73 23.39 8.60
N GLY A 395 -17.93 22.88 8.72
CA GLY A 395 -19.13 23.67 9.00
C GLY A 395 -19.60 23.67 10.46
N ILE A 396 -18.93 22.94 11.35
CA ILE A 396 -19.29 22.88 12.77
C ILE A 396 -18.41 23.86 13.53
N LYS A 397 -19.01 25.00 13.93
CA LYS A 397 -18.39 26.00 14.78
C LYS A 397 -18.39 25.56 16.24
#